data_6eeb2d18451d666cdd90807543add4e2
#
_entry.id   6eeb2d18451d666cdd90807543add4e2
#
_cell.length_a   1.000
_cell.length_b   1.000
_cell.length_c   1.000
_cell.angle_alpha   90.00
_cell.angle_beta   90.00
_cell.angle_gamma   90.00
#
_symmetry.space_group_name_H-M   'P 1'
#
loop_
_entity.id
_entity.type
_entity.pdbx_description
1 polymer ?
#
loop_
_entity_poly.entity_id
_entity_poly.type
_entity_poly.pdbx_seq_one_letter_code
_entity_poly.pdbx_strand_id
1 'polypeptide(L)'
;MKQLTILIATLLLALGATAQITYDDNFTQTRLIKVSGKSIVKSGRLVFDGKTTLSMNYSEPAGEYFTVEGNDVKMNLNGKKSAVRADKAKSVGLLCSTLMNCLSGKWEEAAKANNAESSVSESKGMRTVTLTAKGKVQRGGYASVVLTFRISDGKLMKMVLEEAAGIVNTYEIAS
;
A
#
# COMPACT_ATOMS: atom_id res chain seq x y z
N MET A 1 12.39 64.09 -11.15
CA MET A 1 13.05 62.84 -10.75
C MET A 1 12.01 61.92 -10.15
N LYS A 2 11.59 60.86 -10.91
CA LYS A 2 10.58 59.89 -10.47
C LYS A 2 11.33 58.68 -9.92
N GLN A 3 11.22 58.41 -8.62
CA GLN A 3 11.78 57.21 -8.01
C GLN A 3 10.89 56.01 -8.37
N LEU A 4 11.48 55.07 -9.08
CA LEU A 4 10.85 53.79 -9.43
C LEU A 4 11.09 52.83 -8.28
N THR A 5 10.07 52.62 -7.44
CA THR A 5 10.12 51.63 -6.35
C THR A 5 9.87 50.25 -6.97
N ILE A 6 10.92 49.44 -7.11
CA ILE A 6 10.84 48.06 -7.54
C ILE A 6 10.39 47.26 -6.33
N LEU A 7 9.12 46.82 -6.35
CA LEU A 7 8.54 45.84 -5.38
C LEU A 7 9.00 44.47 -5.80
N ILE A 8 10.05 43.95 -5.17
CA ILE A 8 10.47 42.57 -5.32
C ILE A 8 9.49 41.70 -4.52
N ALA A 9 8.48 41.15 -5.20
CA ALA A 9 7.64 40.11 -4.65
C ALA A 9 8.47 38.83 -4.54
N THR A 10 9.03 38.57 -3.37
CA THR A 10 9.62 37.27 -3.01
C THR A 10 8.50 36.24 -2.94
N LEU A 11 8.29 35.55 -4.06
CA LEU A 11 7.44 34.38 -4.11
C LEU A 11 8.17 33.25 -3.33
N LEU A 12 7.87 33.14 -2.04
CA LEU A 12 8.25 31.99 -1.23
C LEU A 12 7.53 30.78 -1.83
N LEU A 13 8.21 30.08 -2.73
CA LEU A 13 7.91 28.70 -3.07
C LEU A 13 8.13 27.88 -1.80
N ALA A 14 7.08 27.72 -1.00
CA ALA A 14 7.01 26.69 0.00
C ALA A 14 7.07 25.35 -0.77
N LEU A 15 8.29 24.85 -0.99
CA LEU A 15 8.53 23.45 -1.29
C LEU A 15 7.96 22.66 -0.11
N GLY A 16 6.68 22.31 -0.22
CA GLY A 16 6.03 21.40 0.71
C GLY A 16 6.80 20.10 0.66
N ALA A 17 7.75 19.91 1.58
CA ALA A 17 8.30 18.60 1.85
C ALA A 17 7.10 17.76 2.27
N THR A 18 6.59 16.94 1.36
CA THR A 18 5.58 15.94 1.72
C THR A 18 6.23 15.04 2.76
N ALA A 19 5.75 15.13 4.00
CA ALA A 19 6.27 14.31 5.09
C ALA A 19 6.17 12.85 4.65
N GLN A 20 7.29 12.15 4.74
CA GLN A 20 7.34 10.74 4.39
C GLN A 20 6.44 9.95 5.34
N ILE A 21 5.45 9.23 4.80
CA ILE A 21 4.52 8.43 5.58
C ILE A 21 5.26 7.17 6.04
N THR A 22 5.35 6.99 7.35
CA THR A 22 5.94 5.81 7.99
C THR A 22 4.91 5.11 8.85
N TYR A 23 5.11 3.81 9.08
CA TYR A 23 4.25 3.00 9.93
C TYR A 23 5.09 2.24 10.96
N ASP A 24 4.58 2.17 12.16
CA ASP A 24 4.98 1.26 13.21
C ASP A 24 3.72 0.93 14.03
N ASP A 25 2.81 0.21 13.40
CA ASP A 25 1.42 0.07 13.83
C ASP A 25 1.02 -1.42 13.85
N ASN A 26 0.03 -1.78 14.65
CA ASN A 26 -0.57 -3.11 14.57
C ASN A 26 -1.48 -3.21 13.34
N PHE A 27 -1.63 -4.41 12.81
CA PHE A 27 -2.57 -4.68 11.73
C PHE A 27 -3.34 -5.97 11.95
N THR A 28 -4.51 -6.04 11.33
CA THR A 28 -5.28 -7.26 11.15
C THR A 28 -5.42 -7.54 9.66
N GLN A 29 -5.14 -8.77 9.24
CA GLN A 29 -5.37 -9.24 7.89
C GLN A 29 -6.51 -10.26 7.90
N THR A 30 -7.53 -10.02 7.08
CA THR A 30 -8.58 -11.01 6.80
C THR A 30 -8.44 -11.48 5.36
N ARG A 31 -8.23 -12.78 5.15
CA ARG A 31 -8.19 -13.42 3.84
C ARG A 31 -9.48 -14.20 3.61
N LEU A 32 -10.32 -13.74 2.69
CA LEU A 32 -11.56 -14.39 2.28
C LEU A 32 -11.36 -15.11 0.95
N ILE A 33 -11.73 -16.38 0.89
CA ILE A 33 -11.81 -17.19 -0.35
C ILE A 33 -13.27 -17.23 -0.76
N LYS A 34 -13.69 -16.38 -1.73
CA LYS A 34 -15.11 -16.21 -2.10
C LYS A 34 -15.80 -17.51 -2.49
N VAL A 35 -15.11 -18.39 -3.22
CA VAL A 35 -15.68 -19.66 -3.71
C VAL A 35 -16.11 -20.60 -2.59
N SER A 36 -15.34 -20.66 -1.49
CA SER A 36 -15.63 -21.54 -0.35
C SER A 36 -16.25 -20.82 0.85
N GLY A 37 -16.31 -19.50 0.82
CA GLY A 37 -16.71 -18.68 1.98
C GLY A 37 -15.71 -18.74 3.15
N LYS A 38 -14.57 -19.44 3.00
CA LYS A 38 -13.58 -19.59 4.07
C LYS A 38 -12.88 -18.27 4.34
N SER A 39 -12.85 -17.88 5.60
CA SER A 39 -12.12 -16.70 6.08
C SER A 39 -10.99 -17.14 7.02
N ILE A 40 -9.83 -16.50 6.88
CA ILE A 40 -8.66 -16.67 7.74
C ILE A 40 -8.28 -15.28 8.24
N VAL A 41 -8.19 -15.14 9.56
CA VAL A 41 -7.79 -13.89 10.21
C VAL A 41 -6.40 -14.07 10.77
N LYS A 42 -5.55 -13.07 10.56
CA LYS A 42 -4.19 -12.98 11.09
C LYS A 42 -3.99 -11.59 11.68
N SER A 43 -3.14 -11.45 12.67
CA SER A 43 -2.77 -10.16 13.25
C SER A 43 -1.26 -10.06 13.41
N GLY A 44 -0.74 -8.84 13.50
CA GLY A 44 0.68 -8.62 13.65
C GLY A 44 1.04 -7.15 13.73
N ARG A 45 2.35 -6.87 13.57
CA ARG A 45 2.92 -5.53 13.52
C ARG A 45 3.44 -5.23 12.13
N LEU A 46 3.09 -4.07 11.62
CA LEU A 46 3.53 -3.49 10.36
C LEU A 46 4.56 -2.41 10.67
N VAL A 47 5.75 -2.52 10.10
CA VAL A 47 6.78 -1.47 10.12
C VAL A 47 7.13 -1.12 8.68
N PHE A 48 7.03 0.15 8.33
CA PHE A 48 7.37 0.66 7.00
C PHE A 48 8.16 1.97 7.14
N ASP A 49 9.32 2.04 6.52
CA ASP A 49 10.20 3.21 6.58
C ASP A 49 9.79 4.36 5.64
N GLY A 50 8.72 4.15 4.86
CA GLY A 50 8.23 5.11 3.86
C GLY A 50 8.99 5.06 2.53
N LYS A 51 9.98 4.17 2.35
CA LYS A 51 10.80 4.08 1.14
C LYS A 51 10.97 2.66 0.62
N THR A 52 11.83 1.90 1.27
CA THR A 52 12.36 0.63 0.73
C THR A 52 12.24 -0.56 1.66
N THR A 53 11.90 -0.30 2.93
CA THR A 53 11.83 -1.36 3.94
C THR A 53 10.40 -1.51 4.48
N LEU A 54 9.86 -2.70 4.31
CA LEU A 54 8.56 -3.12 4.82
C LEU A 54 8.73 -4.40 5.61
N SER A 55 8.22 -4.45 6.84
CA SER A 55 8.17 -5.64 7.66
C SER A 55 6.77 -5.86 8.20
N MET A 56 6.21 -7.02 7.95
CA MET A 56 4.96 -7.51 8.53
C MET A 56 5.27 -8.77 9.33
N ASN A 57 5.29 -8.64 10.66
CA ASN A 57 5.53 -9.74 11.57
C ASN A 57 4.21 -10.14 12.21
N TYR A 58 3.77 -11.37 11.96
CA TYR A 58 2.50 -11.88 12.48
C TYR A 58 2.67 -12.39 13.91
N SER A 59 1.80 -11.95 14.79
CA SER A 59 1.66 -12.46 16.15
C SER A 59 0.74 -13.68 16.19
N GLU A 60 -0.26 -13.70 15.28
CA GLU A 60 -1.19 -14.83 15.10
C GLU A 60 -1.39 -15.11 13.59
N PRO A 61 -0.94 -16.29 13.13
CA PRO A 61 -0.11 -17.28 13.86
C PRO A 61 1.32 -16.79 14.07
N ALA A 62 1.88 -17.09 15.23
CA ALA A 62 3.24 -16.67 15.57
C ALA A 62 4.29 -17.30 14.63
N GLY A 63 5.36 -16.54 14.34
CA GLY A 63 6.49 -16.98 13.52
C GLY A 63 6.27 -16.82 12.01
N GLU A 64 5.11 -16.34 11.56
CA GLU A 64 4.94 -15.90 10.18
C GLU A 64 5.49 -14.47 10.00
N TYR A 65 6.04 -14.21 8.83
CA TYR A 65 6.53 -12.88 8.45
C TYR A 65 6.55 -12.68 6.94
N PHE A 66 6.53 -11.42 6.54
CA PHE A 66 6.80 -10.94 5.20
C PHE A 66 7.66 -9.69 5.31
N THR A 67 8.87 -9.70 4.76
CA THR A 67 9.79 -8.57 4.81
C THR A 67 10.30 -8.23 3.43
N VAL A 68 10.44 -6.93 3.17
CA VAL A 68 11.05 -6.36 1.96
C VAL A 68 12.16 -5.41 2.40
N GLU A 69 13.36 -5.60 1.87
CA GLU A 69 14.51 -4.72 2.03
C GLU A 69 15.08 -4.41 0.64
N GLY A 70 14.68 -3.28 0.07
CA GLY A 70 14.96 -2.98 -1.33
C GLY A 70 14.34 -4.02 -2.26
N ASN A 71 15.17 -4.81 -2.92
CA ASN A 71 14.72 -5.91 -3.79
C ASN A 71 14.67 -7.28 -3.09
N ASP A 72 15.20 -7.40 -1.89
CA ASP A 72 15.24 -8.67 -1.19
C ASP A 72 13.94 -8.89 -0.42
N VAL A 73 13.28 -10.01 -0.70
CA VAL A 73 12.00 -10.38 -0.09
C VAL A 73 12.17 -11.70 0.63
N LYS A 74 11.89 -11.70 1.93
CA LYS A 74 11.89 -12.89 2.77
C LYS A 74 10.50 -13.08 3.34
N MET A 75 10.01 -14.30 3.33
CA MET A 75 8.70 -14.62 3.89
C MET A 75 8.68 -16.01 4.52
N ASN A 76 7.85 -16.15 5.53
CA ASN A 76 7.43 -17.43 6.10
C ASN A 76 5.92 -17.36 6.27
N LEU A 77 5.18 -17.93 5.34
CA LEU A 77 3.72 -17.89 5.34
C LEU A 77 3.17 -19.30 5.24
N ASN A 78 2.26 -19.66 6.15
CA ASN A 78 1.69 -21.01 6.25
C ASN A 78 2.77 -22.12 6.35
N GLY A 79 3.83 -21.86 7.13
CA GLY A 79 4.96 -22.79 7.32
C GLY A 79 5.94 -22.89 6.13
N LYS A 80 5.70 -22.14 5.06
CA LYS A 80 6.58 -22.14 3.88
C LYS A 80 7.51 -20.94 3.91
N LYS A 81 8.80 -21.20 4.09
CA LYS A 81 9.86 -20.19 4.01
C LYS A 81 10.29 -19.98 2.57
N SER A 82 10.48 -18.74 2.19
CA SER A 82 10.98 -18.35 0.87
C SER A 82 11.83 -17.10 0.99
N ALA A 83 12.88 -17.03 0.17
CA ALA A 83 13.70 -15.83 -0.03
C ALA A 83 13.86 -15.65 -1.55
N VAL A 84 13.43 -14.51 -2.06
CA VAL A 84 13.43 -14.20 -3.49
C VAL A 84 13.80 -12.75 -3.71
N ARG A 85 14.25 -12.43 -4.92
CA ARG A 85 14.42 -11.03 -5.33
C ARG A 85 13.18 -10.56 -6.10
N ALA A 86 12.64 -9.40 -5.72
CA ALA A 86 11.46 -8.80 -6.34
C ALA A 86 11.66 -8.52 -7.85
N ASP A 87 12.87 -8.12 -8.26
CA ASP A 87 13.23 -7.87 -9.66
C ASP A 87 13.33 -9.15 -10.51
N LYS A 88 13.46 -10.33 -9.90
CA LYS A 88 13.52 -11.64 -10.57
C LYS A 88 12.22 -12.43 -10.50
N ALA A 89 11.33 -12.11 -9.59
CA ALA A 89 10.05 -12.80 -9.38
C ALA A 89 8.87 -11.84 -9.64
N LYS A 90 8.38 -11.80 -10.89
CA LYS A 90 7.40 -10.80 -11.37
C LYS A 90 6.18 -10.62 -10.46
N SER A 91 5.58 -11.73 -9.99
CA SER A 91 4.40 -11.67 -9.11
C SER A 91 4.72 -11.12 -7.72
N VAL A 92 5.91 -11.46 -7.18
CA VAL A 92 6.37 -10.94 -5.89
C VAL A 92 6.73 -9.46 -6.04
N GLY A 93 7.41 -9.08 -7.10
CA GLY A 93 7.73 -7.68 -7.40
C GLY A 93 6.49 -6.81 -7.53
N LEU A 94 5.44 -7.31 -8.20
CA LEU A 94 4.17 -6.60 -8.31
C LEU A 94 3.47 -6.45 -6.94
N LEU A 95 3.45 -7.50 -6.12
CA LEU A 95 2.92 -7.45 -4.76
C LEU A 95 3.66 -6.40 -3.92
N CYS A 96 5.00 -6.46 -3.88
CA CYS A 96 5.83 -5.53 -3.11
C CYS A 96 5.60 -4.08 -3.56
N SER A 97 5.67 -3.81 -4.87
CA SER A 97 5.46 -2.46 -5.39
C SER A 97 4.06 -1.92 -5.09
N THR A 98 3.02 -2.78 -5.20
CA THR A 98 1.65 -2.40 -4.87
C THR A 98 1.53 -2.03 -3.39
N LEU A 99 1.99 -2.90 -2.47
CA LEU A 99 1.93 -2.65 -1.03
C LEU A 99 2.68 -1.36 -0.65
N MET A 100 3.92 -1.21 -1.11
CA MET A 100 4.76 -0.05 -0.75
C MET A 100 4.20 1.26 -1.31
N ASN A 101 3.70 1.25 -2.55
CA ASN A 101 3.07 2.43 -3.15
C ASN A 101 1.77 2.80 -2.42
N CYS A 102 0.94 1.81 -2.06
CA CYS A 102 -0.28 2.05 -1.30
C CYS A 102 0.02 2.64 0.09
N LEU A 103 0.99 2.08 0.81
CA LEU A 103 1.41 2.58 2.12
C LEU A 103 2.01 4.00 2.05
N SER A 104 2.71 4.32 0.96
CA SER A 104 3.27 5.67 0.71
C SER A 104 2.25 6.69 0.22
N GLY A 105 0.97 6.31 0.02
CA GLY A 105 -0.04 7.18 -0.59
C GLY A 105 0.15 7.44 -2.09
N LYS A 106 1.02 6.66 -2.76
CA LYS A 106 1.32 6.77 -4.20
C LYS A 106 0.42 5.83 -5.01
N TRP A 107 -0.89 6.04 -4.90
CA TRP A 107 -1.86 5.14 -5.54
C TRP A 107 -1.85 5.20 -7.08
N GLU A 108 -1.41 6.30 -7.68
CA GLU A 108 -1.26 6.42 -9.14
C GLU A 108 -0.18 5.47 -9.66
N GLU A 109 0.94 5.34 -8.94
CA GLU A 109 2.00 4.38 -9.25
C GLU A 109 1.51 2.93 -9.06
N ALA A 110 0.72 2.68 -8.00
CA ALA A 110 0.09 1.38 -7.80
C ALA A 110 -0.91 1.06 -8.93
N ALA A 111 -1.72 2.04 -9.37
CA ALA A 111 -2.64 1.89 -10.50
C ALA A 111 -1.89 1.56 -11.79
N LYS A 112 -0.81 2.30 -12.09
CA LYS A 112 0.04 2.06 -13.27
C LYS A 112 0.66 0.67 -13.25
N ALA A 113 1.23 0.25 -12.11
CA ALA A 113 1.85 -1.07 -11.96
C ALA A 113 0.85 -2.22 -12.19
N ASN A 114 -0.41 -2.04 -11.78
CA ASN A 114 -1.48 -3.03 -11.92
C ASN A 114 -2.32 -2.86 -13.21
N ASN A 115 -1.97 -1.94 -14.11
CA ASN A 115 -2.76 -1.59 -15.30
C ASN A 115 -4.23 -1.31 -14.91
N ALA A 116 -4.44 -0.40 -13.96
CA ALA A 116 -5.73 -0.07 -13.39
C ALA A 116 -6.12 1.40 -13.63
N GLU A 117 -7.41 1.67 -13.56
CA GLU A 117 -7.96 3.02 -13.43
C GLU A 117 -8.16 3.36 -11.96
N SER A 118 -7.99 4.63 -11.60
CA SER A 118 -8.24 5.09 -10.25
C SER A 118 -9.48 5.99 -10.19
N SER A 119 -10.25 5.87 -9.11
CA SER A 119 -11.29 6.82 -8.72
C SER A 119 -11.11 7.20 -7.25
N VAL A 120 -11.45 8.45 -6.92
CA VAL A 120 -11.26 9.00 -5.58
C VAL A 120 -12.56 9.59 -5.07
N SER A 121 -12.89 9.30 -3.82
CA SER A 121 -14.01 9.93 -3.10
C SER A 121 -13.57 10.32 -1.68
N GLU A 122 -14.18 11.37 -1.14
CA GLU A 122 -13.90 11.84 0.22
C GLU A 122 -15.19 11.97 1.02
N SER A 123 -15.19 11.46 2.23
CA SER A 123 -16.31 11.54 3.14
C SER A 123 -15.85 11.38 4.59
N LYS A 124 -16.42 12.14 5.52
CA LYS A 124 -16.19 12.02 6.97
C LYS A 124 -14.71 12.00 7.38
N GLY A 125 -13.87 12.82 6.74
CA GLY A 125 -12.43 12.90 7.03
C GLY A 125 -11.61 11.73 6.49
N MET A 126 -12.20 10.88 5.67
CA MET A 126 -11.55 9.76 5.00
C MET A 126 -11.56 9.97 3.48
N ARG A 127 -10.46 9.57 2.84
CA ARG A 127 -10.32 9.48 1.38
C ARG A 127 -10.33 8.02 0.99
N THR A 128 -11.25 7.64 0.10
CA THR A 128 -11.27 6.31 -0.49
C THR A 128 -10.79 6.39 -1.93
N VAL A 129 -9.78 5.59 -2.24
CA VAL A 129 -9.25 5.42 -3.59
C VAL A 129 -9.55 4.01 -4.04
N THR A 130 -10.20 3.87 -5.19
CA THR A 130 -10.48 2.57 -5.80
C THR A 130 -9.68 2.44 -7.09
N LEU A 131 -8.88 1.39 -7.19
CA LEU A 131 -8.16 1.00 -8.39
C LEU A 131 -8.88 -0.19 -9.01
N THR A 132 -9.28 -0.08 -10.27
CA THR A 132 -9.97 -1.16 -11.00
C THR A 132 -9.14 -1.56 -12.21
N ALA A 133 -8.81 -2.84 -12.35
CA ALA A 133 -7.99 -3.34 -13.45
C ALA A 133 -8.64 -3.08 -14.81
N LYS A 134 -7.84 -2.65 -15.79
CA LYS A 134 -8.22 -2.50 -17.20
C LYS A 134 -8.05 -3.84 -17.92
N GLY A 135 -9.14 -4.54 -18.15
CA GLY A 135 -9.15 -5.80 -18.89
C GLY A 135 -8.57 -6.98 -18.09
N LYS A 136 -7.77 -7.84 -18.74
CA LYS A 136 -7.28 -9.08 -18.13
C LYS A 136 -6.22 -8.81 -17.06
N VAL A 137 -6.50 -9.30 -15.85
CA VAL A 137 -5.56 -9.18 -14.72
C VAL A 137 -4.29 -10.00 -14.97
N GLN A 138 -3.13 -9.38 -14.78
CA GLN A 138 -1.84 -10.06 -14.85
C GLN A 138 -1.71 -11.09 -13.71
N ARG A 139 -0.88 -12.12 -13.93
CA ARG A 139 -0.57 -13.09 -12.88
C ARG A 139 0.06 -12.38 -11.67
N GLY A 140 -0.54 -12.56 -10.50
CA GLY A 140 -0.14 -11.88 -9.26
C GLY A 140 -0.62 -10.44 -9.15
N GLY A 141 -1.45 -9.94 -10.09
CA GLY A 141 -2.11 -8.66 -10.00
C GLY A 141 -3.50 -8.76 -9.35
N TYR A 142 -4.11 -7.60 -9.17
CA TYR A 142 -5.39 -7.46 -8.50
C TYR A 142 -6.48 -6.99 -9.48
N ALA A 143 -7.68 -7.56 -9.34
CA ALA A 143 -8.88 -7.12 -10.07
C ALA A 143 -9.33 -5.76 -9.54
N SER A 144 -9.25 -5.57 -8.23
CA SER A 144 -9.46 -4.27 -7.59
C SER A 144 -8.59 -4.08 -6.35
N VAL A 145 -8.27 -2.81 -6.07
CA VAL A 145 -7.62 -2.38 -4.82
C VAL A 145 -8.44 -1.21 -4.27
N VAL A 146 -8.91 -1.33 -3.03
CA VAL A 146 -9.61 -0.22 -2.35
C VAL A 146 -8.77 0.22 -1.16
N LEU A 147 -8.42 1.50 -1.15
CA LEU A 147 -7.59 2.14 -0.13
C LEU A 147 -8.42 3.17 0.62
N THR A 148 -8.35 3.17 1.94
CA THR A 148 -8.98 4.18 2.78
C THR A 148 -7.92 4.89 3.59
N PHE A 149 -7.73 6.17 3.31
CA PHE A 149 -6.76 7.04 3.98
C PHE A 149 -7.47 7.97 4.96
N ARG A 150 -6.84 8.24 6.09
CA ARG A 150 -7.24 9.35 6.95
C ARG A 150 -6.70 10.66 6.37
N ILE A 151 -7.56 11.65 6.14
CA ILE A 151 -7.16 12.90 5.46
C ILE A 151 -6.22 13.74 6.33
N SER A 152 -6.38 13.72 7.66
CA SER A 152 -5.64 14.59 8.58
C SER A 152 -4.12 14.36 8.56
N ASP A 153 -3.66 13.14 8.29
CA ASP A 153 -2.24 12.76 8.30
C ASP A 153 -1.81 11.95 7.06
N GLY A 154 -2.74 11.65 6.16
CA GLY A 154 -2.49 10.87 4.95
C GLY A 154 -2.24 9.39 5.17
N LYS A 155 -2.36 8.87 6.41
CA LYS A 155 -2.13 7.45 6.70
C LYS A 155 -3.20 6.55 6.10
N LEU A 156 -2.76 5.43 5.52
CA LEU A 156 -3.63 4.35 5.09
C LEU A 156 -4.17 3.59 6.31
N MET A 157 -5.48 3.55 6.44
CA MET A 157 -6.20 2.88 7.54
C MET A 157 -6.68 1.49 7.14
N LYS A 158 -7.05 1.34 5.87
CA LYS A 158 -7.58 0.08 5.34
C LYS A 158 -7.17 -0.11 3.89
N MET A 159 -6.80 -1.34 3.55
CA MET A 159 -6.51 -1.76 2.19
C MET A 159 -7.24 -3.08 1.89
N VAL A 160 -7.96 -3.12 0.79
CA VAL A 160 -8.62 -4.33 0.30
C VAL A 160 -8.03 -4.68 -1.06
N LEU A 161 -7.45 -5.86 -1.18
CA LEU A 161 -6.84 -6.39 -2.39
C LEU A 161 -7.68 -7.56 -2.88
N GLU A 162 -8.33 -7.44 -4.04
CA GLU A 162 -9.08 -8.51 -4.67
C GLU A 162 -8.30 -9.11 -5.83
N GLU A 163 -7.92 -10.37 -5.71
CA GLU A 163 -7.29 -11.14 -6.78
C GLU A 163 -8.33 -11.65 -7.79
N ALA A 164 -7.92 -11.84 -9.06
CA ALA A 164 -8.81 -12.39 -10.10
C ALA A 164 -9.41 -13.76 -9.75
N ALA A 165 -8.75 -14.54 -8.89
CA ALA A 165 -9.22 -15.83 -8.41
C ALA A 165 -10.32 -15.75 -7.33
N GLY A 166 -10.83 -14.54 -7.01
CA GLY A 166 -11.84 -14.33 -5.99
C GLY A 166 -11.30 -14.47 -4.56
N ILE A 167 -10.02 -14.25 -4.35
CA ILE A 167 -9.41 -14.13 -3.04
C ILE A 167 -9.37 -12.65 -2.69
N VAL A 168 -9.89 -12.29 -1.51
CA VAL A 168 -9.89 -10.92 -1.00
C VAL A 168 -9.03 -10.87 0.25
N ASN A 169 -7.98 -10.04 0.23
CA ASN A 169 -7.17 -9.75 1.40
C ASN A 169 -7.52 -8.34 1.90
N THR A 170 -8.01 -8.25 3.12
CA THR A 170 -8.30 -6.98 3.80
C THR A 170 -7.25 -6.77 4.88
N TYR A 171 -6.58 -5.63 4.85
CA TYR A 171 -5.67 -5.17 5.90
C TYR A 171 -6.30 -3.97 6.59
N GLU A 172 -6.42 -4.02 7.90
CA GLU A 172 -6.85 -2.92 8.76
C GLU A 172 -5.67 -2.55 9.65
N ILE A 173 -5.23 -1.29 9.58
CA ILE A 173 -4.06 -0.76 10.29
C ILE A 173 -4.59 0.07 11.46
N ALA A 174 -4.21 -0.33 12.66
CA ALA A 174 -4.57 0.38 13.89
C ALA A 174 -3.55 1.51 14.10
N SER A 175 -4.00 2.76 13.98
CA SER A 175 -3.18 3.97 14.23
C SER A 175 -3.88 4.94 15.15
#